data_c029d6fa53158d67b99c6a8b8f96a2ed
#
_entry.id   c029d6fa53158d67b99c6a8b8f96a2ed
#
_cell.length_a   1.000
_cell.length_b   1.000
_cell.length_c   1.000
_cell.angle_alpha   90.00
_cell.angle_beta   90.00
_cell.angle_gamma   90.00
#
_symmetry.space_group_name_H-M   'P 1'
#
loop_
_entity.id
_entity.type
_entity.pdbx_description
1 polymer ?
#
loop_
_entity_poly.entity_id
_entity_poly.type
_entity_poly.pdbx_seq_one_letter_code
_entity_poly.pdbx_strand_id
1 'polypeptide(L)'
;MPTGLYLEHVSQTYFQKGFGLKSEVGPVLARTYQSAVVERLKALGYEAGAGGLHFKLAKEFGFCYGVDRAVDYAYQTRRQFPDRRVFLSGEIIHNPDVNQRLREMGIEILDESRDTVARFREVAAGDVVIMPAFGVSVPELEHLKSKQCVLVDTTCGSVLNVWKKVHHHARDGYTVIIHGKHYHEETRATASQAMTHVDGHYLCVRDLTETDLVCEFIRGNLPAAELMAKFQGEAVSADFDPAIHLQRIGLANQTTMLMSETLKVQETLRRAMVDRYGADGIEARFRAFDTICSATQERQDAVLEMLDGSTLDLMIVIGGYNSSNTQALARMCAPRVTTYYIDSPDCVSADGIRHQPAGLHEETLAPAWLPSGEVRIGVTAGASTPDSVVGEVIDRILALRGHTAGDLTALFTPGSSTSAEASADKQSFA
;
A
#
# COMPACT_ATOMS: atom_id res chain seq x y z
N MET A 1 54.02 -23.63 20.44
CA MET A 1 53.52 -22.39 19.86
C MET A 1 52.11 -22.66 19.38
N PRO A 2 51.06 -22.13 19.99
CA PRO A 2 49.73 -22.27 19.48
C PRO A 2 49.42 -21.11 18.53
N THR A 3 49.18 -21.45 17.28
CA THR A 3 48.63 -20.55 16.26
C THR A 3 47.17 -20.28 16.58
N GLY A 4 46.90 -19.11 17.16
CA GLY A 4 45.56 -18.61 17.35
C GLY A 4 44.94 -18.24 15.98
N LEU A 5 43.91 -18.98 15.59
CA LEU A 5 42.98 -18.62 14.54
C LEU A 5 42.17 -17.40 15.05
N TYR A 6 42.52 -16.22 14.61
CA TYR A 6 41.63 -15.07 14.63
C TYR A 6 40.54 -15.33 13.60
N LEU A 7 39.39 -15.84 14.05
CA LEU A 7 38.15 -15.70 13.32
C LEU A 7 37.79 -14.22 13.28
N GLU A 8 38.14 -13.55 12.18
CA GLU A 8 37.53 -12.27 11.84
C GLU A 8 36.03 -12.48 11.81
N HIS A 9 35.33 -11.95 12.81
CA HIS A 9 33.89 -11.75 12.74
C HIS A 9 33.63 -10.80 11.59
N VAL A 10 33.33 -11.34 10.40
CA VAL A 10 32.72 -10.57 9.34
C VAL A 10 31.38 -10.09 9.92
N SER A 11 31.33 -8.84 10.34
CA SER A 11 30.12 -8.26 10.88
C SER A 11 29.07 -8.29 9.76
N GLN A 12 27.95 -8.94 10.01
CA GLN A 12 26.84 -8.99 9.07
C GLN A 12 26.44 -7.53 8.75
N THR A 13 26.48 -7.16 7.48
CA THR A 13 26.16 -5.80 7.01
C THR A 13 24.82 -5.71 6.27
N TYR A 14 24.13 -6.84 6.07
CA TYR A 14 22.83 -6.91 5.39
C TYR A 14 21.83 -7.70 6.24
N PHE A 15 20.78 -7.04 6.70
CA PHE A 15 19.76 -7.57 7.59
C PHE A 15 18.39 -7.58 6.89
N GLN A 16 17.82 -8.77 6.72
CA GLN A 16 16.46 -8.98 6.19
C GLN A 16 15.47 -9.38 7.29
N LYS A 17 15.96 -9.54 8.51
CA LYS A 17 15.17 -9.85 9.70
C LYS A 17 15.44 -8.80 10.76
N GLY A 18 14.47 -8.57 11.63
CA GLY A 18 14.64 -7.68 12.77
C GLY A 18 15.76 -8.18 13.73
N PHE A 19 16.10 -7.34 14.67
CA PHE A 19 17.21 -7.56 15.62
C PHE A 19 16.79 -8.34 16.87
N GLY A 20 15.57 -8.89 16.90
CA GLY A 20 15.05 -9.60 18.09
C GLY A 20 14.61 -8.66 19.22
N LEU A 21 14.51 -7.35 18.97
CA LEU A 21 14.17 -6.33 19.97
C LEU A 21 12.66 -6.01 20.03
N LYS A 22 11.81 -6.87 19.46
CA LYS A 22 10.36 -6.65 19.41
C LYS A 22 9.74 -6.45 20.80
N SER A 23 10.24 -7.16 21.83
CA SER A 23 9.77 -6.98 23.21
C SER A 23 10.11 -5.60 23.80
N GLU A 24 11.19 -4.97 23.33
CA GLU A 24 11.61 -3.64 23.78
C GLU A 24 10.84 -2.52 23.06
N VAL A 25 10.65 -2.65 21.74
CA VAL A 25 10.00 -1.61 20.93
C VAL A 25 8.48 -1.75 20.90
N GLY A 26 7.94 -2.95 21.09
CA GLY A 26 6.50 -3.25 21.02
C GLY A 26 5.64 -2.35 21.90
N PRO A 27 5.97 -2.12 23.19
CA PRO A 27 5.19 -1.19 24.04
C PRO A 27 5.20 0.26 23.55
N VAL A 28 6.28 0.69 22.86
CA VAL A 28 6.35 2.03 22.27
C VAL A 28 5.46 2.10 21.04
N LEU A 29 5.56 1.11 20.14
CA LEU A 29 4.73 1.00 18.94
C LEU A 29 3.24 0.96 19.28
N ALA A 30 2.84 0.17 20.28
CA ALA A 30 1.46 0.10 20.72
C ALA A 30 0.93 1.46 21.19
N ARG A 31 1.68 2.18 22.02
CA ARG A 31 1.30 3.54 22.48
C ARG A 31 1.24 4.57 21.35
N THR A 32 2.08 4.39 20.34
CA THR A 32 2.20 5.35 19.24
C THR A 32 1.14 5.15 18.16
N TYR A 33 0.83 3.90 17.83
CA TYR A 33 0.05 3.57 16.64
C TYR A 33 -1.30 2.88 16.90
N GLN A 34 -1.56 2.40 18.13
CA GLN A 34 -2.87 1.87 18.49
C GLN A 34 -3.82 2.97 18.99
N SER A 35 -5.12 2.72 18.92
CA SER A 35 -6.17 3.66 19.35
C SER A 35 -7.21 2.98 20.23
N ALA A 36 -7.46 3.53 21.41
CA ALA A 36 -8.54 3.07 22.28
C ALA A 36 -9.94 3.26 21.65
N VAL A 37 -10.12 4.29 20.80
CA VAL A 37 -11.36 4.54 20.05
C VAL A 37 -11.62 3.43 19.05
N VAL A 38 -10.58 3.07 18.28
CA VAL A 38 -10.65 1.99 17.29
C VAL A 38 -10.91 0.65 17.99
N GLU A 39 -10.21 0.36 19.07
CA GLU A 39 -10.43 -0.88 19.84
C GLU A 39 -11.86 -0.93 20.43
N ARG A 40 -12.39 0.20 20.89
CA ARG A 40 -13.78 0.28 21.34
C ARG A 40 -14.77 -0.01 20.22
N LEU A 41 -14.57 0.58 19.02
CA LEU A 41 -15.41 0.30 17.85
C LEU A 41 -15.35 -1.17 17.43
N LYS A 42 -14.17 -1.77 17.41
CA LYS A 42 -13.99 -3.21 17.15
C LYS A 42 -14.76 -4.06 18.17
N ALA A 43 -14.65 -3.73 19.47
CA ALA A 43 -15.37 -4.42 20.53
C ALA A 43 -16.90 -4.28 20.44
N LEU A 44 -17.40 -3.20 19.85
CA LEU A 44 -18.82 -2.95 19.58
C LEU A 44 -19.29 -3.50 18.22
N GLY A 45 -18.49 -4.36 17.56
CA GLY A 45 -18.85 -4.98 16.30
C GLY A 45 -18.63 -4.10 15.06
N TYR A 46 -17.67 -3.17 15.15
CA TYR A 46 -17.30 -2.19 14.10
C TYR A 46 -18.37 -1.13 13.83
N GLU A 47 -19.42 -1.05 14.66
CA GLU A 47 -20.49 -0.07 14.56
C GLU A 47 -20.81 0.52 15.92
N ALA A 48 -20.80 1.84 16.04
CA ALA A 48 -21.18 2.53 17.26
C ALA A 48 -21.67 3.95 16.96
N GLY A 49 -22.46 4.51 17.87
CA GLY A 49 -22.98 5.86 17.72
C GLY A 49 -22.94 6.69 19.00
N ALA A 50 -22.89 8.01 18.82
CA ALA A 50 -23.05 9.01 19.88
C ALA A 50 -23.63 10.30 19.27
N GLY A 51 -24.61 10.91 19.92
CA GLY A 51 -25.14 12.24 19.55
C GLY A 51 -25.67 12.37 18.13
N GLY A 52 -26.28 11.33 17.58
CA GLY A 52 -26.76 11.29 16.20
C GLY A 52 -25.67 10.98 15.17
N LEU A 53 -24.41 10.78 15.58
CA LEU A 53 -23.35 10.26 14.72
C LEU A 53 -23.32 8.72 14.82
N HIS A 54 -23.38 8.06 13.69
CA HIS A 54 -23.33 6.59 13.57
C HIS A 54 -22.10 6.22 12.74
N PHE A 55 -21.09 5.68 13.41
CA PHE A 55 -19.86 5.23 12.75
C PHE A 55 -19.94 3.75 12.38
N LYS A 56 -19.55 3.45 11.15
CA LYS A 56 -19.30 2.09 10.68
C LYS A 56 -17.86 2.02 10.19
N LEU A 57 -17.05 1.23 10.85
CA LEU A 57 -15.64 1.01 10.51
C LEU A 57 -15.53 -0.19 9.57
N ALA A 58 -14.75 -0.09 8.52
CA ALA A 58 -14.44 -1.25 7.68
C ALA A 58 -13.81 -2.35 8.53
N LYS A 59 -14.11 -3.62 8.24
CA LYS A 59 -13.58 -4.75 9.03
C LYS A 59 -12.07 -4.92 8.84
N GLU A 60 -11.56 -4.56 7.65
CA GLU A 60 -10.14 -4.55 7.33
C GLU A 60 -9.72 -3.13 6.91
N PHE A 61 -8.80 -2.54 7.65
CA PHE A 61 -8.27 -1.19 7.45
C PHE A 61 -6.93 -1.03 8.19
N GLY A 62 -6.26 0.10 7.99
CA GLY A 62 -5.06 0.44 8.77
C GLY A 62 -3.83 -0.39 8.40
N PHE A 63 -2.84 -0.43 9.25
CA PHE A 63 -1.56 -1.09 8.99
C PHE A 63 -1.74 -2.53 8.53
N CYS A 64 -1.10 -2.87 7.40
CA CYS A 64 -0.96 -4.26 6.98
C CYS A 64 0.30 -4.88 7.61
N TYR A 65 0.40 -6.21 7.58
CA TYR A 65 1.56 -6.93 8.10
C TYR A 65 2.90 -6.42 7.56
N GLY A 66 2.96 -6.10 6.25
CA GLY A 66 4.19 -5.59 5.63
C GLY A 66 4.61 -4.24 6.15
N VAL A 67 3.64 -3.34 6.35
CA VAL A 67 3.83 -2.00 6.93
C VAL A 67 4.21 -2.10 8.41
N ASP A 68 3.46 -2.86 9.21
CA ASP A 68 3.75 -3.06 10.63
C ASP A 68 5.19 -3.56 10.83
N ARG A 69 5.60 -4.56 10.03
CA ARG A 69 6.97 -5.09 10.05
C ARG A 69 8.01 -4.05 9.68
N ALA A 70 7.75 -3.21 8.66
CA ALA A 70 8.72 -2.21 8.23
C ALA A 70 8.94 -1.14 9.31
N VAL A 71 7.85 -0.68 9.92
CA VAL A 71 7.89 0.27 11.04
C VAL A 71 8.58 -0.34 12.26
N ASP A 72 8.22 -1.58 12.65
CA ASP A 72 8.87 -2.32 13.75
C ASP A 72 10.39 -2.41 13.51
N TYR A 73 10.83 -2.74 12.31
CA TYR A 73 12.27 -2.84 12.00
C TYR A 73 12.97 -1.47 12.02
N ALA A 74 12.31 -0.39 11.65
CA ALA A 74 12.88 0.94 11.77
C ALA A 74 13.13 1.31 13.24
N TYR A 75 12.17 1.04 14.13
CA TYR A 75 12.33 1.24 15.57
C TYR A 75 13.43 0.36 16.17
N GLN A 76 13.44 -0.94 15.82
CA GLN A 76 14.51 -1.85 16.24
C GLN A 76 15.87 -1.38 15.73
N THR A 77 15.97 -0.86 14.51
CA THR A 77 17.21 -0.35 13.91
C THR A 77 17.75 0.82 14.72
N ARG A 78 16.91 1.80 15.04
CA ARG A 78 17.34 2.94 15.88
C ARG A 78 17.79 2.49 17.26
N ARG A 79 17.11 1.49 17.84
CA ARG A 79 17.48 0.91 19.13
C ARG A 79 18.80 0.15 19.08
N GLN A 80 19.05 -0.61 18.00
CA GLN A 80 20.26 -1.41 17.80
C GLN A 80 21.49 -0.55 17.53
N PHE A 81 21.33 0.58 16.87
CA PHE A 81 22.43 1.46 16.45
C PHE A 81 22.27 2.89 17.02
N PRO A 82 22.29 3.07 18.35
CA PRO A 82 21.97 4.34 18.98
C PRO A 82 22.97 5.46 18.62
N ASP A 83 24.23 5.12 18.37
CA ASP A 83 25.33 6.07 18.12
C ASP A 83 25.69 6.23 16.63
N ARG A 84 25.00 5.51 15.73
CA ARG A 84 25.25 5.61 14.29
C ARG A 84 24.26 6.53 13.62
N ARG A 85 24.66 7.12 12.51
CA ARG A 85 23.72 7.78 11.60
C ARG A 85 22.83 6.70 10.97
N VAL A 86 21.54 6.94 10.99
CA VAL A 86 20.54 6.04 10.41
C VAL A 86 19.77 6.80 9.36
N PHE A 87 19.77 6.28 8.15
CA PHE A 87 19.06 6.84 7.00
C PHE A 87 17.92 5.91 6.57
N LEU A 88 16.87 6.50 6.04
CA LEU A 88 15.90 5.83 5.18
C LEU A 88 16.20 6.20 3.74
N SER A 89 16.22 5.23 2.84
CA SER A 89 16.45 5.48 1.41
C SER A 89 15.26 6.13 0.70
N GLY A 90 14.26 6.57 1.42
CA GLY A 90 13.01 7.20 1.02
C GLY A 90 11.99 7.07 2.15
N GLU A 91 10.73 7.42 1.94
CA GLU A 91 9.69 7.18 2.95
C GLU A 91 9.60 5.69 3.31
N ILE A 92 9.52 5.36 4.60
CA ILE A 92 9.34 3.95 5.02
C ILE A 92 8.04 3.36 4.47
N ILE A 93 7.01 4.19 4.47
CA ILE A 93 5.66 3.98 3.93
C ILE A 93 5.06 5.34 3.58
N HIS A 94 4.03 5.37 2.74
CA HIS A 94 3.33 6.61 2.38
C HIS A 94 2.37 7.05 3.49
N ASN A 95 2.93 7.53 4.61
CA ASN A 95 2.21 8.12 5.73
C ASN A 95 3.05 9.24 6.38
N PRO A 96 2.59 10.51 6.31
CA PRO A 96 3.34 11.66 6.82
C PRO A 96 3.64 11.59 8.32
N ASP A 97 2.68 11.16 9.14
CA ASP A 97 2.83 11.06 10.61
C ASP A 97 3.91 10.03 10.98
N VAL A 98 3.87 8.86 10.36
CA VAL A 98 4.88 7.81 10.59
C VAL A 98 6.27 8.29 10.20
N ASN A 99 6.42 8.91 9.03
CA ASN A 99 7.71 9.41 8.56
C ASN A 99 8.22 10.56 9.45
N GLN A 100 7.33 11.42 9.94
CA GLN A 100 7.70 12.49 10.88
C GLN A 100 8.20 11.92 12.21
N ARG A 101 7.53 10.91 12.78
CA ARG A 101 7.98 10.24 14.02
C ARG A 101 9.34 9.58 13.86
N LEU A 102 9.64 8.99 12.70
CA LEU A 102 10.98 8.43 12.44
C LEU A 102 12.05 9.53 12.37
N ARG A 103 11.75 10.71 11.80
CA ARG A 103 12.65 11.88 11.84
C ARG A 103 12.90 12.34 13.27
N GLU A 104 11.87 12.41 14.11
CA GLU A 104 11.98 12.77 15.53
C GLU A 104 12.84 11.78 16.34
N MET A 105 12.93 10.53 15.90
CA MET A 105 13.82 9.53 16.45
C MET A 105 15.28 9.66 15.94
N GLY A 106 15.58 10.65 15.11
CA GLY A 106 16.91 10.85 14.52
C GLY A 106 17.19 9.88 13.36
N ILE A 107 16.16 9.42 12.64
CA ILE A 107 16.31 8.72 11.37
C ILE A 107 16.14 9.75 10.26
N GLU A 108 17.14 9.92 9.44
CA GLU A 108 17.14 10.89 8.34
C GLU A 108 16.56 10.25 7.08
N ILE A 109 15.55 10.89 6.48
CA ILE A 109 14.93 10.41 5.24
C ILE A 109 15.63 11.11 4.08
N LEU A 110 16.26 10.32 3.22
CA LEU A 110 16.97 10.83 2.05
C LEU A 110 15.99 11.29 0.98
N ASP A 111 16.36 12.36 0.29
CA ASP A 111 15.56 12.91 -0.81
C ASP A 111 15.31 11.87 -1.92
N GLU A 112 14.14 11.96 -2.54
CA GLU A 112 13.71 11.09 -3.64
C GLU A 112 14.36 11.46 -4.99
N SER A 113 15.60 11.94 -4.97
CA SER A 113 16.34 12.20 -6.20
C SER A 113 16.40 10.95 -7.06
N ARG A 114 16.10 11.07 -8.35
CA ARG A 114 16.21 9.99 -9.33
C ARG A 114 17.65 9.61 -9.65
N ASP A 115 18.58 10.52 -9.41
CA ASP A 115 20.00 10.24 -9.50
C ASP A 115 20.46 9.48 -8.24
N THR A 116 20.73 8.19 -8.40
CA THR A 116 21.20 7.30 -7.35
C THR A 116 22.44 7.82 -6.63
N VAL A 117 23.40 8.39 -7.38
CA VAL A 117 24.65 8.90 -6.78
C VAL A 117 24.37 10.14 -5.93
N ALA A 118 23.56 11.07 -6.44
CA ALA A 118 23.16 12.27 -5.70
C ALA A 118 22.35 11.91 -4.45
N ARG A 119 21.40 10.99 -4.56
CA ARG A 119 20.52 10.53 -3.46
C ARG A 119 21.31 9.98 -2.28
N PHE A 120 22.30 9.15 -2.54
CA PHE A 120 23.09 8.49 -1.49
C PHE A 120 24.45 9.17 -1.21
N ARG A 121 24.63 10.41 -1.68
CA ARG A 121 25.91 11.13 -1.54
C ARG A 121 26.40 11.21 -0.08
N GLU A 122 25.49 11.42 0.86
CA GLU A 122 25.81 11.63 2.27
C GLU A 122 26.06 10.35 3.05
N VAL A 123 25.67 9.21 2.49
CA VAL A 123 25.88 7.90 3.12
C VAL A 123 27.34 7.49 3.01
N ALA A 124 27.93 7.14 4.15
CA ALA A 124 29.33 6.71 4.28
C ALA A 124 29.44 5.28 4.85
N ALA A 125 30.66 4.76 4.82
CA ALA A 125 30.95 3.46 5.44
C ALA A 125 30.63 3.47 6.95
N GLY A 126 29.94 2.43 7.40
CA GLY A 126 29.50 2.30 8.79
C GLY A 126 28.18 2.97 9.16
N ASP A 127 27.62 3.81 8.30
CA ASP A 127 26.25 4.30 8.45
C ASP A 127 25.24 3.14 8.32
N VAL A 128 24.01 3.36 8.74
CA VAL A 128 22.92 2.39 8.62
C VAL A 128 21.88 2.94 7.65
N VAL A 129 21.51 2.15 6.64
CA VAL A 129 20.48 2.52 5.67
C VAL A 129 19.33 1.52 5.74
N ILE A 130 18.15 2.01 6.03
CA ILE A 130 16.91 1.23 6.02
C ILE A 130 16.27 1.39 4.62
N MET A 131 16.00 0.27 3.96
CA MET A 131 15.26 0.23 2.71
C MET A 131 13.77 0.09 3.00
N PRO A 132 12.87 0.86 2.34
CA PRO A 132 11.44 0.92 2.66
C PRO A 132 10.69 -0.36 2.31
N ALA A 133 9.42 -0.42 2.74
CA ALA A 133 8.54 -1.57 2.50
C ALA A 133 8.33 -1.91 1.01
N PHE A 134 8.45 -0.93 0.10
CA PHE A 134 8.33 -1.13 -1.35
C PHE A 134 9.63 -1.57 -2.02
N GLY A 135 10.72 -1.67 -1.25
CA GLY A 135 12.04 -2.00 -1.76
C GLY A 135 12.77 -0.84 -2.42
N VAL A 136 13.93 -1.13 -2.96
CA VAL A 136 14.74 -0.21 -3.76
C VAL A 136 15.09 -0.87 -5.10
N SER A 137 15.43 -0.07 -6.10
CA SER A 137 15.87 -0.60 -7.39
C SER A 137 17.21 -1.34 -7.29
N VAL A 138 17.47 -2.25 -8.22
CA VAL A 138 18.73 -3.02 -8.25
C VAL A 138 19.96 -2.10 -8.31
N PRO A 139 20.00 -1.05 -9.16
CA PRO A 139 21.14 -0.12 -9.17
C PRO A 139 21.33 0.60 -7.82
N GLU A 140 20.25 1.00 -7.13
CA GLU A 140 20.32 1.61 -5.81
C GLU A 140 20.90 0.65 -4.76
N LEU A 141 20.45 -0.61 -4.77
CA LEU A 141 20.97 -1.63 -3.86
C LEU A 141 22.46 -1.90 -4.09
N GLU A 142 22.90 -2.00 -5.35
CA GLU A 142 24.30 -2.21 -5.70
C GLU A 142 25.17 -1.01 -5.28
N HIS A 143 24.66 0.20 -5.51
CA HIS A 143 25.36 1.42 -5.07
C HIS A 143 25.50 1.47 -3.56
N LEU A 144 24.43 1.18 -2.80
CA LEU A 144 24.47 1.11 -1.33
C LEU A 144 25.45 0.04 -0.82
N LYS A 145 25.50 -1.13 -1.44
CA LYS A 145 26.50 -2.18 -1.12
C LYS A 145 27.92 -1.68 -1.32
N SER A 146 28.17 -0.91 -2.38
CA SER A 146 29.50 -0.35 -2.66
C SER A 146 29.95 0.67 -1.61
N LYS A 147 29.03 1.30 -0.89
CA LYS A 147 29.29 2.26 0.20
C LYS A 147 29.77 1.60 1.49
N GLN A 148 29.73 0.28 1.62
CA GLN A 148 30.08 -0.45 2.83
C GLN A 148 29.29 0.00 4.08
N CYS A 149 28.06 0.45 3.91
CA CYS A 149 27.13 0.76 4.98
C CYS A 149 26.40 -0.51 5.45
N VAL A 150 25.75 -0.42 6.61
CA VAL A 150 24.85 -1.45 7.11
C VAL A 150 23.49 -1.29 6.45
N LEU A 151 22.98 -2.34 5.85
CA LEU A 151 21.70 -2.35 5.16
C LEU A 151 20.65 -3.11 5.97
N VAL A 152 19.50 -2.48 6.19
CA VAL A 152 18.32 -3.09 6.82
C VAL A 152 17.20 -3.14 5.80
N ASP A 153 16.88 -4.33 5.34
CA ASP A 153 15.89 -4.55 4.28
C ASP A 153 14.52 -4.82 4.89
N THR A 154 13.62 -3.85 4.75
CA THR A 154 12.24 -3.99 5.21
C THR A 154 11.27 -4.33 4.07
N THR A 155 11.76 -4.61 2.88
CA THR A 155 10.95 -4.93 1.70
C THR A 155 9.88 -5.97 2.03
N CYS A 156 8.63 -5.66 1.72
CA CYS A 156 7.48 -6.51 2.01
C CYS A 156 7.58 -7.85 1.26
N GLY A 157 7.14 -8.93 1.90
CA GLY A 157 7.10 -10.26 1.28
C GLY A 157 6.27 -10.33 0.00
N SER A 158 5.19 -9.53 -0.08
CA SER A 158 4.37 -9.43 -1.30
C SER A 158 5.16 -8.81 -2.45
N VAL A 159 5.91 -7.73 -2.20
CA VAL A 159 6.80 -7.11 -3.21
C VAL A 159 7.87 -8.10 -3.67
N LEU A 160 8.52 -8.80 -2.74
CA LEU A 160 9.50 -9.84 -3.08
C LEU A 160 8.89 -10.97 -3.92
N ASN A 161 7.63 -11.29 -3.72
CA ASN A 161 6.93 -12.29 -4.54
C ASN A 161 6.69 -11.78 -5.98
N VAL A 162 6.31 -10.51 -6.15
CA VAL A 162 6.23 -9.87 -7.48
C VAL A 162 7.58 -9.95 -8.19
N TRP A 163 8.68 -9.58 -7.50
CA TRP A 163 10.03 -9.62 -8.07
C TRP A 163 10.43 -11.02 -8.56
N LYS A 164 10.10 -12.08 -7.79
CA LYS A 164 10.31 -13.47 -8.24
C LYS A 164 9.59 -13.78 -9.55
N LYS A 165 8.34 -13.29 -9.70
CA LYS A 165 7.56 -13.49 -10.93
C LYS A 165 8.16 -12.72 -12.10
N VAL A 166 8.57 -11.47 -11.88
CA VAL A 166 9.26 -10.63 -12.88
C VAL A 166 10.54 -11.28 -13.35
N HIS A 167 11.36 -11.79 -12.43
CA HIS A 167 12.56 -12.56 -12.79
C HIS A 167 12.25 -13.78 -13.66
N HIS A 168 11.20 -14.54 -13.33
CA HIS A 168 10.80 -15.69 -14.14
C HIS A 168 10.36 -15.28 -15.54
N HIS A 169 9.60 -14.18 -15.69
CA HIS A 169 9.20 -13.68 -16.98
C HIS A 169 10.43 -13.27 -17.82
N ALA A 170 11.30 -12.41 -17.28
CA ALA A 170 12.46 -11.91 -17.97
C ALA A 170 13.43 -13.05 -18.36
N ARG A 171 13.73 -13.98 -17.43
CA ARG A 171 14.57 -15.14 -17.67
C ARG A 171 14.04 -16.01 -18.82
N ASP A 172 12.72 -16.18 -18.91
CA ASP A 172 12.09 -17.01 -19.93
C ASP A 172 11.86 -16.24 -21.25
N GLY A 173 12.39 -15.02 -21.40
CA GLY A 173 12.32 -14.20 -22.60
C GLY A 173 10.95 -13.55 -22.84
N TYR A 174 10.22 -13.23 -21.76
CA TYR A 174 9.00 -12.42 -21.84
C TYR A 174 9.30 -10.98 -21.44
N THR A 175 8.78 -10.05 -22.21
CA THR A 175 8.71 -8.65 -21.75
C THR A 175 7.74 -8.53 -20.59
N VAL A 176 8.16 -7.84 -19.52
CA VAL A 176 7.30 -7.65 -18.35
C VAL A 176 6.41 -6.43 -18.55
N ILE A 177 5.12 -6.65 -18.72
CA ILE A 177 4.13 -5.57 -18.62
C ILE A 177 3.83 -5.38 -17.13
N ILE A 178 4.02 -4.15 -16.62
CA ILE A 178 3.77 -3.83 -15.21
C ILE A 178 2.55 -2.91 -15.14
N HIS A 179 1.43 -3.42 -14.61
CA HIS A 179 0.28 -2.58 -14.30
C HIS A 179 0.57 -1.80 -13.02
N GLY A 180 0.87 -0.52 -13.15
CA GLY A 180 1.29 0.34 -12.05
C GLY A 180 1.73 1.72 -12.52
N LYS A 181 1.94 2.61 -11.56
CA LYS A 181 2.46 3.96 -11.80
C LYS A 181 3.98 3.89 -11.97
N HIS A 182 4.49 4.13 -13.18
CA HIS A 182 5.93 4.02 -13.48
C HIS A 182 6.83 4.88 -12.57
N TYR A 183 6.32 5.99 -12.05
CA TYR A 183 7.04 6.89 -11.15
C TYR A 183 7.00 6.46 -9.67
N HIS A 184 6.21 5.45 -9.29
CA HIS A 184 6.11 4.95 -7.93
C HIS A 184 7.31 4.03 -7.61
N GLU A 185 7.86 4.15 -6.40
CA GLU A 185 9.07 3.45 -5.96
C GLU A 185 8.96 1.93 -6.13
N GLU A 186 7.83 1.33 -5.75
CA GLU A 186 7.58 -0.11 -5.92
C GLU A 186 7.65 -0.52 -7.39
N THR A 187 7.04 0.28 -8.29
CA THR A 187 7.04 -0.01 -9.73
C THR A 187 8.45 0.12 -10.31
N ARG A 188 9.21 1.16 -9.93
CA ARG A 188 10.61 1.35 -10.33
C ARG A 188 11.49 0.20 -9.84
N ALA A 189 11.35 -0.18 -8.57
CA ALA A 189 12.06 -1.32 -7.99
C ALA A 189 11.72 -2.62 -8.74
N THR A 190 10.44 -2.85 -9.03
CA THR A 190 9.95 -4.02 -9.79
C THR A 190 10.47 -4.03 -11.23
N ALA A 191 10.42 -2.89 -11.93
CA ALA A 191 10.93 -2.74 -13.29
C ALA A 191 12.43 -3.05 -13.36
N SER A 192 13.22 -2.58 -12.38
CA SER A 192 14.65 -2.85 -12.31
C SER A 192 14.98 -4.35 -12.20
N GLN A 193 14.07 -5.16 -11.63
CA GLN A 193 14.26 -6.61 -11.55
C GLN A 193 14.20 -7.29 -12.93
N ALA A 194 13.38 -6.78 -13.86
CA ALA A 194 13.36 -7.28 -15.23
C ALA A 194 14.70 -7.06 -15.93
N MET A 195 15.35 -5.92 -15.65
CA MET A 195 16.62 -5.51 -16.26
C MET A 195 17.85 -6.26 -15.73
N THR A 196 17.71 -7.16 -14.76
CA THR A 196 18.81 -8.01 -14.28
C THR A 196 19.19 -9.13 -15.29
N HIS A 197 18.37 -9.36 -16.30
CA HIS A 197 18.63 -10.28 -17.40
C HIS A 197 19.10 -9.50 -18.64
N VAL A 198 20.01 -10.09 -19.40
CA VAL A 198 20.67 -9.43 -20.57
C VAL A 198 19.66 -8.92 -21.60
N ASP A 199 18.61 -9.71 -21.87
CA ASP A 199 17.53 -9.36 -22.81
C ASP A 199 16.22 -9.05 -22.04
N GLY A 200 16.33 -8.53 -20.82
CA GLY A 200 15.20 -8.19 -20.01
C GLY A 200 14.57 -6.86 -20.43
N HIS A 201 13.27 -6.85 -20.70
CA HIS A 201 12.54 -5.64 -21.05
C HIS A 201 11.27 -5.51 -20.23
N TYR A 202 10.86 -4.26 -20.01
CA TYR A 202 9.58 -3.95 -19.36
C TYR A 202 8.87 -2.78 -20.03
N LEU A 203 7.56 -2.72 -19.83
CA LEU A 203 6.72 -1.59 -20.16
C LEU A 203 5.65 -1.45 -19.07
N CYS A 204 5.53 -0.24 -18.47
CA CYS A 204 4.55 0.06 -17.46
C CYS A 204 3.28 0.63 -18.08
N VAL A 205 2.12 0.10 -17.72
CA VAL A 205 0.80 0.63 -18.06
C VAL A 205 0.09 1.06 -16.79
N ARG A 206 -0.37 2.29 -16.74
CA ARG A 206 -0.97 2.87 -15.55
C ARG A 206 -2.45 2.51 -15.39
N ASP A 207 -3.15 2.38 -16.50
CA ASP A 207 -4.61 2.21 -16.57
C ASP A 207 -5.05 1.51 -17.85
N LEU A 208 -6.35 1.31 -18.02
CA LEU A 208 -6.92 0.69 -19.20
C LEU A 208 -6.67 1.48 -20.49
N THR A 209 -6.61 2.82 -20.42
CA THR A 209 -6.34 3.65 -21.59
C THR A 209 -4.94 3.39 -22.16
N GLU A 210 -3.95 3.31 -21.29
CA GLU A 210 -2.58 2.95 -21.70
C GLU A 210 -2.49 1.50 -22.15
N THR A 211 -3.25 0.60 -21.51
CA THR A 211 -3.34 -0.82 -21.91
C THR A 211 -3.92 -0.96 -23.31
N ASP A 212 -4.98 -0.21 -23.63
CA ASP A 212 -5.61 -0.25 -24.94
C ASP A 212 -4.66 0.18 -26.07
N LEU A 213 -3.80 1.18 -25.85
CA LEU A 213 -2.77 1.57 -26.81
C LEU A 213 -1.79 0.42 -27.10
N VAL A 214 -1.35 -0.29 -26.05
CA VAL A 214 -0.50 -1.48 -26.21
C VAL A 214 -1.24 -2.57 -26.99
N CYS A 215 -2.50 -2.78 -26.71
CA CYS A 215 -3.32 -3.76 -27.40
C CYS A 215 -3.56 -3.42 -28.87
N GLU A 216 -3.81 -2.15 -29.21
CA GLU A 216 -3.97 -1.71 -30.60
C GLU A 216 -2.66 -1.89 -31.39
N PHE A 217 -1.51 -1.65 -30.76
CA PHE A 217 -0.22 -1.96 -31.38
C PHE A 217 -0.06 -3.48 -31.62
N ILE A 218 -0.36 -4.31 -30.62
CA ILE A 218 -0.28 -5.78 -30.75
C ILE A 218 -1.16 -6.27 -31.88
N ARG A 219 -2.36 -5.73 -32.06
CA ARG A 219 -3.31 -6.06 -33.16
C ARG A 219 -2.80 -5.56 -34.54
N GLY A 220 -1.84 -4.63 -34.56
CA GLY A 220 -1.32 -4.01 -35.78
C GLY A 220 -2.11 -2.78 -36.24
N ASN A 221 -2.95 -2.21 -35.39
CA ASN A 221 -3.77 -1.03 -35.68
C ASN A 221 -3.07 0.29 -35.33
N LEU A 222 -1.98 0.26 -34.54
CA LEU A 222 -1.24 1.43 -34.08
C LEU A 222 0.22 1.35 -34.54
N PRO A 223 0.80 2.41 -35.14
CA PRO A 223 2.23 2.44 -35.49
C PRO A 223 3.14 2.46 -34.23
N ALA A 224 4.32 1.84 -34.34
CA ALA A 224 5.31 1.82 -33.23
C ALA A 224 5.70 3.22 -32.75
N ALA A 225 5.86 4.18 -33.66
CA ALA A 225 6.20 5.56 -33.32
C ALA A 225 5.15 6.24 -32.47
N GLU A 226 3.86 5.94 -32.71
CA GLU A 226 2.72 6.49 -31.97
C GLU A 226 2.62 5.88 -30.56
N LEU A 227 2.84 4.56 -30.45
CA LEU A 227 2.95 3.90 -29.14
C LEU A 227 4.11 4.49 -28.33
N MET A 228 5.31 4.57 -28.91
CA MET A 228 6.50 5.05 -28.22
C MET A 228 6.46 6.55 -27.90
N ALA A 229 5.63 7.34 -28.55
CA ALA A 229 5.38 8.72 -28.17
C ALA A 229 4.68 8.82 -26.81
N LYS A 230 3.91 7.82 -26.44
CA LYS A 230 3.20 7.75 -25.14
C LYS A 230 4.06 7.19 -24.03
N PHE A 231 4.89 6.18 -24.33
CA PHE A 231 5.70 5.48 -23.32
C PHE A 231 7.18 5.93 -23.43
N GLN A 232 7.58 6.82 -22.51
CA GLN A 232 8.91 7.42 -22.48
C GLN A 232 9.54 7.34 -21.08
N GLY A 233 10.84 7.51 -21.00
CA GLY A 233 11.60 7.54 -19.74
C GLY A 233 11.42 6.24 -18.95
N GLU A 234 11.07 6.37 -17.66
CA GLU A 234 10.93 5.23 -16.74
C GLU A 234 9.68 4.36 -17.01
N ALA A 235 8.80 4.74 -17.94
CA ALA A 235 7.64 3.93 -18.29
C ALA A 235 8.01 2.70 -19.14
N VAL A 236 9.21 2.69 -19.73
CA VAL A 236 9.67 1.65 -20.62
C VAL A 236 11.18 1.44 -20.48
N SER A 237 11.67 0.21 -20.65
CA SER A 237 13.10 -0.08 -20.63
C SER A 237 13.85 0.60 -21.78
N ALA A 238 15.15 0.89 -21.58
CA ALA A 238 16.02 1.36 -22.65
C ALA A 238 16.02 0.36 -23.82
N ASP A 239 16.23 0.87 -25.03
CA ASP A 239 16.30 0.08 -26.27
C ASP A 239 15.04 -0.78 -26.55
N PHE A 240 13.89 -0.39 -26.03
CA PHE A 240 12.64 -1.09 -26.24
C PHE A 240 12.12 -0.91 -27.67
N ASP A 241 12.04 -2.02 -28.42
CA ASP A 241 11.36 -2.09 -29.70
C ASP A 241 10.04 -2.85 -29.57
N PRO A 242 8.88 -2.18 -29.68
CA PRO A 242 7.59 -2.85 -29.53
C PRO A 242 7.34 -3.96 -30.55
N ALA A 243 7.94 -3.88 -31.75
CA ALA A 243 7.77 -4.91 -32.77
C ALA A 243 8.45 -6.24 -32.39
N ILE A 244 9.47 -6.19 -31.57
CA ILE A 244 10.21 -7.34 -31.07
C ILE A 244 9.67 -7.73 -29.68
N HIS A 245 9.61 -6.77 -28.77
CA HIS A 245 9.44 -7.03 -27.34
C HIS A 245 7.97 -7.26 -26.93
N LEU A 246 6.96 -6.90 -27.75
CA LEU A 246 5.55 -7.21 -27.46
C LEU A 246 5.06 -8.52 -28.09
N GLN A 247 5.96 -9.36 -28.63
CA GLN A 247 5.59 -10.68 -29.16
C GLN A 247 5.35 -11.73 -28.08
N ARG A 248 5.95 -11.56 -26.89
CA ARG A 248 5.80 -12.43 -25.71
C ARG A 248 5.77 -11.54 -24.46
N ILE A 249 4.66 -11.54 -23.78
CA ILE A 249 4.47 -10.65 -22.62
C ILE A 249 4.07 -11.41 -21.36
N GLY A 250 4.60 -10.98 -20.23
CA GLY A 250 4.25 -11.46 -18.91
C GLY A 250 3.73 -10.32 -18.04
N LEU A 251 2.51 -10.44 -17.49
CA LEU A 251 1.92 -9.41 -16.66
C LEU A 251 2.34 -9.54 -15.19
N ALA A 252 2.71 -8.43 -14.59
CA ALA A 252 2.86 -8.22 -13.14
C ALA A 252 2.19 -6.91 -12.74
N ASN A 253 1.95 -6.67 -11.44
CA ASN A 253 1.33 -5.44 -11.00
C ASN A 253 2.10 -4.82 -9.83
N GLN A 254 1.97 -3.53 -9.67
CA GLN A 254 2.18 -2.85 -8.40
C GLN A 254 1.16 -3.42 -7.39
N THR A 255 1.61 -3.84 -6.21
CA THR A 255 0.80 -4.63 -5.24
C THR A 255 -0.42 -3.90 -4.71
N THR A 256 -0.48 -2.58 -4.88
CA THR A 256 -1.53 -1.69 -4.35
C THR A 256 -2.55 -1.23 -5.40
N MET A 257 -2.54 -1.79 -6.61
CA MET A 257 -3.53 -1.48 -7.65
C MET A 257 -4.91 -2.08 -7.33
N LEU A 258 -5.95 -1.59 -8.01
CA LEU A 258 -7.29 -2.17 -7.92
C LEU A 258 -7.32 -3.55 -8.58
N MET A 259 -7.78 -4.58 -7.85
CA MET A 259 -7.90 -5.94 -8.38
C MET A 259 -8.81 -5.98 -9.62
N SER A 260 -9.96 -5.31 -9.55
CA SER A 260 -10.92 -5.28 -10.66
C SER A 260 -10.35 -4.64 -11.93
N GLU A 261 -9.47 -3.65 -11.80
CA GLU A 261 -8.77 -3.00 -12.91
C GLU A 261 -7.67 -3.91 -13.46
N THR A 262 -6.88 -4.53 -12.57
CA THR A 262 -5.84 -5.50 -12.94
C THR A 262 -6.40 -6.67 -13.76
N LEU A 263 -7.53 -7.24 -13.35
CA LEU A 263 -8.19 -8.33 -14.08
C LEU A 263 -8.66 -7.88 -15.47
N LYS A 264 -9.15 -6.64 -15.61
CA LYS A 264 -9.49 -6.06 -16.92
C LYS A 264 -8.25 -5.86 -17.79
N VAL A 265 -7.17 -5.31 -17.24
CA VAL A 265 -5.88 -5.18 -17.94
C VAL A 265 -5.41 -6.54 -18.44
N GLN A 266 -5.42 -7.56 -17.59
CA GLN A 266 -5.07 -8.93 -17.95
C GLN A 266 -5.89 -9.46 -19.10
N GLU A 267 -7.22 -9.37 -19.00
CA GLU A 267 -8.14 -9.88 -20.04
C GLU A 267 -7.98 -9.13 -21.36
N THR A 268 -7.80 -7.80 -21.31
CA THR A 268 -7.61 -6.96 -22.51
C THR A 268 -6.33 -7.30 -23.23
N LEU A 269 -5.21 -7.45 -22.51
CA LEU A 269 -3.92 -7.89 -23.08
C LEU A 269 -4.02 -9.31 -23.66
N ARG A 270 -4.61 -10.25 -22.88
CA ARG A 270 -4.77 -11.63 -23.33
C ARG A 270 -5.57 -11.70 -24.63
N ARG A 271 -6.66 -10.93 -24.72
CA ARG A 271 -7.51 -10.86 -25.92
C ARG A 271 -6.72 -10.31 -27.11
N ALA A 272 -5.96 -9.22 -26.96
CA ALA A 272 -5.14 -8.67 -28.01
C ALA A 272 -4.10 -9.67 -28.52
N MET A 273 -3.48 -10.44 -27.63
CA MET A 273 -2.54 -11.50 -28.00
C MET A 273 -3.24 -12.65 -28.77
N VAL A 274 -4.44 -13.03 -28.36
CA VAL A 274 -5.24 -14.05 -29.09
C VAL A 274 -5.67 -13.52 -30.47
N ASP A 275 -6.11 -12.27 -30.57
CA ASP A 275 -6.49 -11.63 -31.84
C ASP A 275 -5.32 -11.64 -32.83
N ARG A 276 -4.09 -11.43 -32.34
CA ARG A 276 -2.89 -11.36 -33.18
C ARG A 276 -2.30 -12.72 -33.55
N TYR A 277 -2.27 -13.66 -32.59
CA TYR A 277 -1.46 -14.90 -32.71
C TYR A 277 -2.31 -16.18 -32.69
N GLY A 278 -3.62 -16.06 -32.51
CA GLY A 278 -4.52 -17.20 -32.37
C GLY A 278 -4.55 -17.77 -30.94
N ALA A 279 -5.57 -18.59 -30.68
CA ALA A 279 -5.77 -19.20 -29.37
C ALA A 279 -4.79 -20.34 -29.07
N ASP A 280 -4.39 -21.09 -30.10
CA ASP A 280 -3.60 -22.32 -29.94
C ASP A 280 -2.13 -22.08 -29.48
N GLY A 281 -1.63 -20.86 -29.57
CA GLY A 281 -0.26 -20.52 -29.18
C GLY A 281 -0.16 -19.58 -27.99
N ILE A 282 -1.26 -19.24 -27.36
CA ILE A 282 -1.33 -18.16 -26.36
C ILE A 282 -0.46 -18.42 -25.14
N GLU A 283 -0.39 -19.64 -24.65
CA GLU A 283 0.38 -20.02 -23.45
C GLU A 283 1.91 -19.79 -23.61
N ALA A 284 2.39 -19.82 -24.83
CA ALA A 284 3.79 -19.53 -25.15
C ALA A 284 4.07 -18.02 -25.32
N ARG A 285 3.05 -17.18 -25.35
CA ARG A 285 3.16 -15.74 -25.66
C ARG A 285 2.62 -14.82 -24.57
N PHE A 286 1.70 -15.31 -23.75
CA PHE A 286 1.07 -14.54 -22.69
C PHE A 286 1.09 -15.31 -21.37
N ARG A 287 1.59 -14.65 -20.32
CA ARG A 287 1.55 -15.13 -18.94
C ARG A 287 1.03 -14.02 -18.04
N ALA A 288 0.19 -14.37 -17.08
CA ALA A 288 -0.24 -13.45 -16.04
C ALA A 288 -0.21 -14.17 -14.70
N PHE A 289 0.20 -13.45 -13.67
CA PHE A 289 0.10 -13.89 -12.29
C PHE A 289 -0.65 -12.84 -11.50
N ASP A 290 -1.52 -13.29 -10.62
CA ASP A 290 -2.07 -12.42 -9.61
C ASP A 290 -0.95 -12.01 -8.65
N THR A 291 -0.64 -10.71 -8.63
CA THR A 291 0.39 -10.12 -7.80
C THR A 291 -0.14 -8.99 -6.91
N ILE A 292 -1.46 -8.78 -6.86
CA ILE A 292 -2.11 -7.93 -5.86
C ILE A 292 -1.89 -8.57 -4.48
N CYS A 293 -1.48 -7.80 -3.49
CA CYS A 293 -1.27 -8.35 -2.17
C CYS A 293 -2.60 -8.60 -1.45
N SER A 294 -2.66 -9.66 -0.61
CA SER A 294 -3.86 -10.01 0.16
C SER A 294 -4.37 -8.83 0.99
N ALA A 295 -3.46 -8.08 1.62
CA ALA A 295 -3.82 -6.92 2.41
C ALA A 295 -4.51 -5.81 1.60
N THR A 296 -4.14 -5.61 0.33
CA THR A 296 -4.85 -4.69 -0.57
C THR A 296 -6.23 -5.23 -0.90
N GLN A 297 -6.34 -6.53 -1.23
CA GLN A 297 -7.60 -7.17 -1.56
C GLN A 297 -8.58 -7.15 -0.37
N GLU A 298 -8.13 -7.57 0.80
CA GLU A 298 -8.94 -7.60 2.04
C GLU A 298 -9.56 -6.23 2.34
N ARG A 299 -8.81 -5.14 2.17
CA ARG A 299 -9.33 -3.77 2.38
C ARG A 299 -10.33 -3.36 1.31
N GLN A 300 -10.10 -3.74 0.05
CA GLN A 300 -11.06 -3.49 -1.02
C GLN A 300 -12.37 -4.26 -0.77
N ASP A 301 -12.27 -5.53 -0.39
CA ASP A 301 -13.43 -6.38 -0.08
C ASP A 301 -14.21 -5.86 1.13
N ALA A 302 -13.53 -5.43 2.19
CA ALA A 302 -14.17 -4.86 3.38
C ALA A 302 -14.92 -3.54 3.07
N VAL A 303 -14.38 -2.71 2.17
CA VAL A 303 -15.07 -1.50 1.70
C VAL A 303 -16.29 -1.86 0.85
N LEU A 304 -16.18 -2.84 -0.05
CA LEU A 304 -17.33 -3.30 -0.85
C LEU A 304 -18.43 -3.88 0.04
N GLU A 305 -18.07 -4.75 1.01
CA GLU A 305 -19.02 -5.30 1.99
C GLU A 305 -19.75 -4.18 2.75
N MET A 306 -19.02 -3.14 3.17
CA MET A 306 -19.60 -1.99 3.87
C MET A 306 -20.57 -1.22 2.97
N LEU A 307 -20.19 -0.92 1.73
CA LEU A 307 -20.98 -0.17 0.77
C LEU A 307 -22.23 -0.94 0.30
N ASP A 308 -22.15 -2.26 0.18
CA ASP A 308 -23.27 -3.12 -0.22
C ASP A 308 -24.24 -3.41 0.94
N GLY A 309 -23.69 -3.55 2.15
CA GLY A 309 -24.45 -3.94 3.35
C GLY A 309 -25.01 -2.76 4.16
N SER A 310 -24.79 -1.50 3.77
CA SER A 310 -25.16 -0.35 4.58
C SER A 310 -25.59 0.85 3.76
N THR A 311 -26.56 1.61 4.29
CA THR A 311 -26.86 2.94 3.77
C THR A 311 -25.97 3.93 4.53
N LEU A 312 -25.02 4.53 3.86
CA LEU A 312 -24.13 5.57 4.40
C LEU A 312 -24.50 6.92 3.84
N ASP A 313 -24.38 7.97 4.64
CA ASP A 313 -24.61 9.35 4.23
C ASP A 313 -23.30 9.96 3.71
N LEU A 314 -22.16 9.55 4.33
CA LEU A 314 -20.83 9.92 3.87
C LEU A 314 -19.77 8.86 4.22
N MET A 315 -18.63 8.94 3.55
CA MET A 315 -17.48 8.05 3.74
C MET A 315 -16.22 8.86 3.99
N ILE A 316 -15.47 8.52 5.03
CA ILE A 316 -14.15 9.05 5.32
C ILE A 316 -13.11 7.97 4.96
N VAL A 317 -12.23 8.31 4.03
CA VAL A 317 -11.10 7.47 3.62
C VAL A 317 -9.82 8.13 4.10
N ILE A 318 -9.06 7.45 4.97
CA ILE A 318 -7.94 8.05 5.71
C ILE A 318 -6.61 7.46 5.22
N GLY A 319 -5.64 8.31 4.91
CA GLY A 319 -4.26 7.95 4.61
C GLY A 319 -3.57 8.87 3.62
N GLY A 320 -2.25 8.78 3.51
CA GLY A 320 -1.42 9.69 2.73
C GLY A 320 -1.85 9.82 1.26
N TYR A 321 -1.83 11.03 0.75
CA TYR A 321 -2.26 11.34 -0.63
C TYR A 321 -1.39 10.68 -1.71
N ASN A 322 -0.16 10.29 -1.38
CA ASN A 322 0.74 9.53 -2.23
C ASN A 322 0.54 8.00 -2.11
N SER A 323 -0.32 7.53 -1.20
CA SER A 323 -0.63 6.10 -1.02
C SER A 323 -1.56 5.58 -2.12
N SER A 324 -1.04 4.73 -3.01
CA SER A 324 -1.84 4.10 -4.07
C SER A 324 -2.99 3.24 -3.53
N ASN A 325 -2.78 2.55 -2.39
CA ASN A 325 -3.84 1.78 -1.74
C ASN A 325 -4.99 2.69 -1.27
N THR A 326 -4.69 3.80 -0.57
CA THR A 326 -5.71 4.73 -0.08
C THR A 326 -6.45 5.41 -1.23
N GLN A 327 -5.73 5.85 -2.28
CA GLN A 327 -6.35 6.40 -3.49
C GLN A 327 -7.31 5.41 -4.15
N ALA A 328 -6.95 4.11 -4.18
CA ALA A 328 -7.81 3.06 -4.72
C ALA A 328 -9.12 2.95 -3.92
N LEU A 329 -9.05 2.93 -2.58
CA LEU A 329 -10.24 2.90 -1.72
C LEU A 329 -11.13 4.13 -1.93
N ALA A 330 -10.56 5.33 -2.02
CA ALA A 330 -11.31 6.56 -2.29
C ALA A 330 -12.04 6.51 -3.64
N ARG A 331 -11.36 6.01 -4.70
CA ARG A 331 -11.98 5.82 -6.03
C ARG A 331 -13.11 4.79 -6.03
N MET A 332 -13.06 3.77 -5.16
CA MET A 332 -14.15 2.81 -5.02
C MET A 332 -15.38 3.41 -4.33
N CYS A 333 -15.18 4.27 -3.35
CA CYS A 333 -16.26 4.89 -2.57
C CYS A 333 -16.96 6.01 -3.33
N ALA A 334 -16.21 6.91 -4.00
CA ALA A 334 -16.69 8.15 -4.57
C ALA A 334 -17.89 8.02 -5.54
N PRO A 335 -18.01 6.99 -6.39
CA PRO A 335 -19.18 6.81 -7.27
C PRO A 335 -20.47 6.41 -6.54
N ARG A 336 -20.38 6.00 -5.26
CA ARG A 336 -21.48 5.36 -4.52
C ARG A 336 -21.98 6.18 -3.32
N VAL A 337 -21.10 7.01 -2.74
CA VAL A 337 -21.39 7.78 -1.54
C VAL A 337 -20.51 9.04 -1.51
N THR A 338 -21.00 10.12 -0.90
CA THR A 338 -20.19 11.33 -0.66
C THR A 338 -18.92 10.92 0.10
N THR A 339 -17.76 11.11 -0.51
CA THR A 339 -16.48 10.60 -0.01
C THR A 339 -15.49 11.71 0.25
N TYR A 340 -14.93 11.74 1.44
CA TYR A 340 -13.85 12.63 1.84
C TYR A 340 -12.57 11.81 2.06
N TYR A 341 -11.60 12.01 1.20
CA TYR A 341 -10.27 11.42 1.32
C TYR A 341 -9.33 12.43 1.99
N ILE A 342 -8.85 12.08 3.18
CA ILE A 342 -8.04 12.92 4.05
C ILE A 342 -6.74 12.20 4.42
N ASP A 343 -5.65 12.95 4.61
CA ASP A 343 -4.36 12.37 4.99
C ASP A 343 -4.07 12.44 6.50
N SER A 344 -4.74 13.31 7.22
CA SER A 344 -4.49 13.57 8.64
C SER A 344 -5.75 14.00 9.40
N PRO A 345 -5.76 13.88 10.75
CA PRO A 345 -6.84 14.39 11.58
C PRO A 345 -7.05 15.90 11.44
N ASP A 346 -6.00 16.66 11.12
CA ASP A 346 -6.05 18.12 10.95
C ASP A 346 -6.90 18.59 9.76
N CYS A 347 -7.28 17.67 8.88
CA CYS A 347 -8.24 17.93 7.81
C CYS A 347 -9.66 18.16 8.33
N VAL A 348 -10.00 17.67 9.54
CA VAL A 348 -11.34 17.81 10.14
C VAL A 348 -11.37 19.01 11.07
N SER A 349 -12.24 19.99 10.78
CA SER A 349 -12.41 21.20 11.59
C SER A 349 -13.86 21.67 11.65
N ALA A 350 -14.13 22.67 12.50
CA ALA A 350 -15.44 23.32 12.59
C ALA A 350 -15.80 24.10 11.32
N ASP A 351 -14.81 24.63 10.59
CA ASP A 351 -15.01 25.39 9.37
C ASP A 351 -15.32 24.51 8.15
N GLY A 352 -14.96 23.22 8.23
CA GLY A 352 -15.15 22.27 7.14
C GLY A 352 -14.17 21.09 7.19
N ILE A 353 -14.24 20.25 6.18
CA ILE A 353 -13.27 19.18 5.94
C ILE A 353 -12.41 19.50 4.70
N ARG A 354 -11.08 19.54 4.89
CA ARG A 354 -10.14 19.57 3.77
C ARG A 354 -9.95 18.15 3.28
N HIS A 355 -10.05 17.95 1.98
CA HIS A 355 -9.91 16.63 1.42
C HIS A 355 -9.37 16.69 -0.01
N GLN A 356 -8.80 15.61 -0.49
CA GLN A 356 -8.42 15.43 -1.89
C GLN A 356 -9.54 14.65 -2.59
N PRO A 357 -10.32 15.26 -3.51
CA PRO A 357 -11.33 14.51 -4.25
C PRO A 357 -10.71 13.37 -5.06
N ALA A 358 -11.39 12.24 -5.16
CA ALA A 358 -10.91 11.06 -5.87
C ALA A 358 -10.54 11.39 -7.33
N GLY A 359 -9.30 11.07 -7.71
CA GLY A 359 -8.78 11.35 -9.06
C GLY A 359 -8.20 12.75 -9.28
N LEU A 360 -8.27 13.64 -8.29
CA LEU A 360 -7.60 14.93 -8.29
C LEU A 360 -6.32 14.90 -7.45
N HIS A 361 -5.45 15.89 -7.64
CA HIS A 361 -4.19 16.01 -6.90
C HIS A 361 -4.14 17.20 -5.95
N GLU A 362 -5.21 18.01 -5.94
CA GLU A 362 -5.32 19.20 -5.11
C GLU A 362 -6.35 18.99 -4.00
N GLU A 363 -6.03 19.50 -2.81
CA GLU A 363 -6.99 19.57 -1.72
C GLU A 363 -8.07 20.63 -1.97
N THR A 364 -9.27 20.34 -1.52
CA THR A 364 -10.38 21.28 -1.48
C THR A 364 -10.96 21.33 -0.07
N LEU A 365 -11.54 22.45 0.30
CA LEU A 365 -12.31 22.61 1.52
C LEU A 365 -13.80 22.40 1.23
N ALA A 366 -14.43 21.45 1.90
CA ALA A 366 -15.88 21.25 1.89
C ALA A 366 -16.48 21.85 3.17
N PRO A 367 -17.05 23.07 3.10
CA PRO A 367 -17.77 23.66 4.24
C PRO A 367 -19.06 22.89 4.51
N ALA A 368 -19.55 22.92 5.75
CA ALA A 368 -20.80 22.25 6.15
C ALA A 368 -20.89 20.76 5.74
N TRP A 369 -19.76 20.09 5.68
CA TRP A 369 -19.62 18.68 5.26
C TRP A 369 -20.36 17.68 6.14
N LEU A 370 -20.56 18.03 7.44
CA LEU A 370 -21.23 17.21 8.45
C LEU A 370 -22.68 17.70 8.63
N PRO A 371 -23.68 17.03 8.03
CA PRO A 371 -25.09 17.41 8.13
C PRO A 371 -25.58 17.46 9.57
N SER A 372 -26.59 18.29 9.87
CA SER A 372 -27.27 18.28 11.16
C SER A 372 -28.16 17.03 11.31
N GLY A 373 -28.42 16.57 12.54
CA GLY A 373 -29.24 15.41 12.81
C GLY A 373 -28.45 14.09 12.78
N GLU A 374 -29.15 13.00 12.46
CA GLU A 374 -28.52 11.68 12.34
C GLU A 374 -27.70 11.56 11.07
N VAL A 375 -26.47 11.06 11.19
CA VAL A 375 -25.53 10.90 10.06
C VAL A 375 -24.81 9.55 10.20
N ARG A 376 -24.86 8.75 9.15
CA ARG A 376 -24.17 7.45 9.05
C ARG A 376 -22.86 7.62 8.30
N ILE A 377 -21.77 7.44 9.01
CA ILE A 377 -20.41 7.70 8.57
C ILE A 377 -19.67 6.38 8.38
N GLY A 378 -19.36 6.01 7.15
CA GLY A 378 -18.41 4.94 6.87
C GLY A 378 -16.98 5.43 7.08
N VAL A 379 -16.13 4.62 7.71
CA VAL A 379 -14.72 4.94 7.93
C VAL A 379 -13.86 3.79 7.45
N THR A 380 -12.86 4.11 6.65
CA THR A 380 -11.80 3.16 6.25
C THR A 380 -10.46 3.85 6.18
N ALA A 381 -9.39 3.08 6.16
CA ALA A 381 -8.04 3.62 6.06
C ALA A 381 -7.14 2.72 5.19
N GLY A 382 -6.20 3.36 4.51
CA GLY A 382 -5.21 2.66 3.70
C GLY A 382 -4.24 1.82 4.52
N ALA A 383 -3.56 0.88 3.86
CA ALA A 383 -2.63 -0.08 4.45
C ALA A 383 -1.40 0.55 5.15
N SER A 384 -1.17 1.85 4.95
CA SER A 384 -0.10 2.64 5.56
C SER A 384 -0.57 3.57 6.68
N THR A 385 -1.84 3.49 7.11
CA THR A 385 -2.43 4.39 8.12
C THR A 385 -2.54 3.67 9.46
N PRO A 386 -1.96 4.17 10.55
CA PRO A 386 -2.09 3.55 11.86
C PRO A 386 -3.47 3.79 12.49
N ASP A 387 -3.87 2.90 13.40
CA ASP A 387 -5.14 3.02 14.13
C ASP A 387 -5.24 4.33 14.93
N SER A 388 -4.11 4.87 15.42
CA SER A 388 -4.06 6.16 16.13
C SER A 388 -4.64 7.30 15.28
N VAL A 389 -4.25 7.39 14.00
CA VAL A 389 -4.76 8.44 13.07
C VAL A 389 -6.27 8.25 12.83
N VAL A 390 -6.73 7.01 12.66
CA VAL A 390 -8.16 6.70 12.49
C VAL A 390 -8.95 7.12 13.73
N GLY A 391 -8.45 6.78 14.92
CA GLY A 391 -9.07 7.15 16.18
C GLY A 391 -9.14 8.66 16.39
N GLU A 392 -8.05 9.39 16.11
CA GLU A 392 -8.04 10.85 16.21
C GLU A 392 -9.03 11.53 15.26
N VAL A 393 -9.20 11.01 14.02
CA VAL A 393 -10.22 11.50 13.10
C VAL A 393 -11.62 11.31 13.69
N ILE A 394 -11.93 10.14 14.24
CA ILE A 394 -13.22 9.86 14.86
C ILE A 394 -13.45 10.74 16.08
N ASP A 395 -12.45 10.93 16.95
CA ASP A 395 -12.53 11.82 18.11
C ASP A 395 -12.83 13.27 17.72
N ARG A 396 -12.18 13.77 16.64
CA ARG A 396 -12.46 15.12 16.14
C ARG A 396 -13.88 15.26 15.61
N ILE A 397 -14.39 14.25 14.89
CA ILE A 397 -15.77 14.26 14.39
C ILE A 397 -16.76 14.26 15.58
N LEU A 398 -16.51 13.44 16.59
CA LEU A 398 -17.31 13.42 17.82
C LEU A 398 -17.30 14.78 18.53
N ALA A 399 -16.12 15.40 18.65
CA ALA A 399 -15.95 16.69 19.28
C ALA A 399 -16.73 17.81 18.60
N LEU A 400 -16.91 17.78 17.25
CA LEU A 400 -17.75 18.72 16.51
C LEU A 400 -19.23 18.69 16.96
N ARG A 401 -19.66 17.60 17.58
CA ARG A 401 -21.01 17.43 18.15
C ARG A 401 -21.01 17.45 19.70
N GLY A 402 -19.89 17.82 20.32
CA GLY A 402 -19.76 17.90 21.79
C GLY A 402 -19.69 16.54 22.48
N HIS A 403 -19.30 15.48 21.77
CA HIS A 403 -19.15 14.12 22.27
C HIS A 403 -17.69 13.67 22.31
N THR A 404 -17.47 12.57 23.02
CA THR A 404 -16.16 11.91 23.18
C THR A 404 -16.28 10.43 22.81
N ALA A 405 -15.16 9.74 22.64
CA ALA A 405 -15.15 8.30 22.45
C ALA A 405 -15.82 7.53 23.62
N GLY A 406 -15.85 8.12 24.82
CA GLY A 406 -16.57 7.54 25.99
C GLY A 406 -18.07 7.40 25.77
N ASP A 407 -18.65 8.26 24.93
CA ASP A 407 -20.08 8.29 24.65
C ASP A 407 -20.53 7.27 23.58
N LEU A 408 -19.57 6.62 22.87
CA LEU A 408 -19.87 5.61 21.86
C LEU A 408 -20.57 4.39 22.48
N THR A 409 -21.74 4.05 21.95
CA THR A 409 -22.54 2.88 22.33
C THR A 409 -22.87 2.03 21.12
N ALA A 410 -23.13 0.73 21.33
CA ALA A 410 -23.57 -0.16 20.25
C ALA A 410 -24.86 0.35 19.62
N LEU A 411 -24.94 0.31 18.31
CA LEU A 411 -26.19 0.59 17.59
C LEU A 411 -27.11 -0.62 17.72
N PHE A 412 -28.28 -0.42 18.33
CA PHE A 412 -29.30 -1.46 18.37
C PHE A 412 -29.86 -1.64 16.96
N THR A 413 -29.60 -2.78 16.33
CA THR A 413 -30.31 -3.19 15.11
C THR A 413 -31.68 -3.69 15.55
N PRO A 414 -32.83 -3.06 15.18
CA PRO A 414 -34.13 -3.63 15.44
C PRO A 414 -34.28 -4.90 14.59
N GLY A 415 -34.06 -6.08 15.18
CA GLY A 415 -34.25 -7.33 14.43
C GLY A 415 -33.60 -8.59 15.00
N SER A 416 -32.77 -8.54 16.02
CA SER A 416 -32.31 -9.76 16.72
C SER A 416 -33.08 -9.94 18.04
N SER A 417 -34.36 -10.32 17.96
CA SER A 417 -35.06 -10.85 19.09
C SER A 417 -34.39 -12.18 19.47
N THR A 418 -33.67 -12.19 20.57
CA THR A 418 -33.23 -13.37 21.28
C THR A 418 -34.47 -14.21 21.62
N SER A 419 -34.66 -15.32 20.91
CA SER A 419 -35.48 -16.43 21.38
C SER A 419 -34.69 -17.18 22.46
N ALA A 420 -34.65 -16.61 23.65
CA ALA A 420 -34.21 -17.26 24.86
C ALA A 420 -35.32 -17.10 25.89
N GLU A 421 -36.40 -17.87 25.69
CA GLU A 421 -37.33 -18.24 26.78
C GLU A 421 -38.17 -19.43 26.31
N ALA A 422 -38.07 -20.48 27.05
CA ALA A 422 -39.00 -21.57 27.27
C ALA A 422 -38.39 -22.97 27.05
N SER A 423 -37.73 -23.47 28.07
CA SER A 423 -37.86 -24.86 28.47
C SER A 423 -37.53 -25.03 29.97
N ALA A 424 -38.37 -24.52 30.82
CA ALA A 424 -38.51 -25.06 32.17
C ALA A 424 -39.88 -25.72 32.23
N ASP A 425 -39.93 -26.88 32.88
CA ASP A 425 -41.06 -27.73 33.22
C ASP A 425 -41.54 -28.75 32.16
N LYS A 426 -41.05 -29.95 32.37
CA LYS A 426 -41.94 -31.08 32.77
C LYS A 426 -41.11 -32.27 33.24
N GLN A 427 -40.98 -32.34 34.59
CA GLN A 427 -40.81 -33.61 35.31
C GLN A 427 -42.10 -34.42 35.22
N SER A 428 -41.89 -35.73 35.18
CA SER A 428 -42.59 -36.81 35.88
C SER A 428 -43.51 -37.74 35.06
N PHE A 429 -43.37 -39.00 35.46
CA PHE A 429 -44.15 -40.20 35.21
C PHE A 429 -43.88 -41.03 33.96
N ALA A 430 -43.11 -42.07 34.06
CA ALA A 430 -43.31 -43.51 34.36
C ALA A 430 -42.01 -44.27 34.08
#